data_3181e1e1e7f981a08508f2d74b2d61a3
#
_entry.id   3181e1e1e7f981a08508f2d74b2d61a3
#
_cell.length_a   1.000
_cell.length_b   1.000
_cell.length_c   1.000
_cell.angle_alpha   90.00
_cell.angle_beta   90.00
_cell.angle_gamma   90.00
#
_symmetry.space_group_name_H-M   'P 1'
#
loop_
_entity.id
_entity.type
_entity.pdbx_description
1 polymer ?
#
loop_
_entity_poly.entity_id
_entity_poly.type
_entity_poly.pdbx_seq_one_letter_code
_entity_poly.pdbx_strand_id
1 'polypeptide(L)'
;MTRKQKKHLARIIAAAVLLALVWFVLPLEGIWKLLAYCVPYFIVGWDVLWGAIRKILHGDLMDEEFLMSVATIGAFVLGDYREAVAVMLFYQIGEWFQGVAVGKTRRNITQLMDLRPDYANVVRNGQEEKVDPDEVEVGETIIVRPGEKIPLDGVILEGSTAVDTAALTGESLPQDKAEGNPVVSGTVNLTGVITVQTQSAYGESTAAKILELVENAADQKARVESFITRFAHWYTPCVVAGAALLAVIPPLFFSQPWGTWVERALVFLVVSCPCALVVSVPLTFFGGIGGASRCGILVKGAGYMETLAKAKTVVFDKTGTLTKGSFTVTHIVPAAGTEDDLLATAAAAESFSHHPIAQSVVAAYGKPIEKEIEDAKDHTGRGIEAVIDGRHIYAGNERLMKEIGVPCREVAEVGTVIHMAADNDYLGYLVIADTPKPDSAEAIRTLKAEGVEKTVMLTGDKTAVAQAVAEELGLDEYRAELLPADKVTAVEELLQTGSPLVFVGDGINDAPVLARADVGVAMGALGSDAAIEAADIVLMDDAPSKLALAVRLSRRTMKIVWQNVIFALAVKALVLVLGATGHANMWIAVFADVGVLVLAILNAMRALLVPKH
;
A
#
# COMPACT_ATOMS: atom_id res chain seq x y z
N MET A 1 -2.36 -25.13 8.73
CA MET A 1 -3.10 -25.20 10.01
C MET A 1 -2.13 -25.28 11.18
N THR A 2 -2.27 -24.39 12.16
CA THR A 2 -1.45 -24.39 13.38
C THR A 2 -1.85 -25.56 14.31
N ARG A 3 -0.96 -25.92 15.26
CA ARG A 3 -1.30 -26.93 16.32
C ARG A 3 -2.57 -26.58 17.10
N LYS A 4 -2.81 -25.29 17.34
CA LYS A 4 -4.00 -24.76 18.04
C LYS A 4 -5.27 -25.01 17.22
N GLN A 5 -5.24 -24.70 15.92
CA GLN A 5 -6.37 -24.92 15.00
C GLN A 5 -6.72 -26.41 14.83
N LYS A 6 -5.72 -27.30 14.82
CA LYS A 6 -5.95 -28.76 14.76
C LYS A 6 -6.62 -29.27 16.04
N LYS A 7 -6.20 -28.78 17.22
CA LYS A 7 -6.82 -29.14 18.51
C LYS A 7 -8.27 -28.66 18.59
N HIS A 8 -8.53 -27.43 18.09
CA HIS A 8 -9.90 -26.88 18.07
C HIS A 8 -10.80 -27.72 17.15
N LEU A 9 -10.35 -28.06 15.93
CA LEU A 9 -11.10 -28.92 15.03
C LEU A 9 -11.38 -30.30 15.65
N ALA A 10 -10.42 -30.90 16.32
CA ALA A 10 -10.61 -32.19 16.99
C ALA A 10 -11.70 -32.12 18.10
N ARG A 11 -11.76 -31.03 18.86
CA ARG A 11 -12.83 -30.80 19.87
C ARG A 11 -14.19 -30.67 19.22
N ILE A 12 -14.31 -29.91 18.12
CA ILE A 12 -15.54 -29.76 17.34
C ILE A 12 -16.02 -31.11 16.83
N ILE A 13 -15.15 -31.92 16.23
CA ILE A 13 -15.49 -33.26 15.73
C ILE A 13 -15.91 -34.18 16.88
N ALA A 14 -15.19 -34.19 17.99
CA ALA A 14 -15.55 -35.00 19.15
C ALA A 14 -16.95 -34.64 19.71
N ALA A 15 -17.23 -33.34 19.85
CA ALA A 15 -18.53 -32.87 20.31
C ALA A 15 -19.67 -33.20 19.31
N ALA A 16 -19.41 -33.09 18.00
CA ALA A 16 -20.38 -33.43 16.96
C ALA A 16 -20.72 -34.93 16.97
N VAL A 17 -19.71 -35.79 17.12
CA VAL A 17 -19.90 -37.24 17.22
C VAL A 17 -20.70 -37.59 18.49
N LEU A 18 -20.35 -37.00 19.62
CA LEU A 18 -21.09 -37.22 20.89
C LEU A 18 -22.50 -36.69 20.80
N LEU A 19 -22.75 -35.53 20.21
CA LEU A 19 -24.08 -35.01 19.97
C LEU A 19 -24.92 -35.96 19.12
N ALA A 20 -24.37 -36.46 18.01
CA ALA A 20 -25.03 -37.42 17.15
C ALA A 20 -25.36 -38.73 17.90
N LEU A 21 -24.44 -39.24 18.70
CA LEU A 21 -24.65 -40.45 19.50
C LEU A 21 -25.76 -40.26 20.54
N VAL A 22 -25.75 -39.14 21.27
CA VAL A 22 -26.82 -38.83 22.24
C VAL A 22 -28.17 -38.60 21.54
N TRP A 23 -28.18 -38.01 20.37
CA TRP A 23 -29.40 -37.68 19.64
C TRP A 23 -30.05 -38.91 19.01
N PHE A 24 -29.28 -39.77 18.34
CA PHE A 24 -29.82 -40.86 17.50
C PHE A 24 -29.79 -42.23 18.19
N VAL A 25 -28.86 -42.45 19.14
CA VAL A 25 -28.63 -43.80 19.69
C VAL A 25 -29.11 -43.98 21.10
N LEU A 26 -29.13 -42.93 21.92
CA LEU A 26 -29.44 -43.04 23.37
C LEU A 26 -30.85 -42.49 23.67
N PRO A 27 -31.87 -43.35 23.89
CA PRO A 27 -33.20 -42.92 24.31
C PRO A 27 -33.21 -42.59 25.83
N LEU A 28 -32.59 -41.45 26.21
CA LEU A 28 -32.48 -41.00 27.60
C LEU A 28 -33.65 -40.08 27.97
N GLU A 29 -34.17 -40.24 29.18
CA GLU A 29 -35.21 -39.38 29.74
C GLU A 29 -34.76 -38.74 31.06
N GLY A 30 -35.45 -37.65 31.47
CA GLY A 30 -35.22 -36.96 32.73
C GLY A 30 -33.81 -36.40 32.86
N ILE A 31 -33.22 -36.54 34.05
CA ILE A 31 -31.92 -35.96 34.39
C ILE A 31 -30.76 -36.58 33.63
N TRP A 32 -30.85 -37.82 33.19
CA TRP A 32 -29.87 -38.51 32.39
C TRP A 32 -29.75 -37.91 31.00
N LYS A 33 -30.85 -37.43 30.44
CA LYS A 33 -30.85 -36.70 29.18
C LYS A 33 -30.09 -35.39 29.32
N LEU A 34 -30.36 -34.60 30.37
CA LEU A 34 -29.62 -33.35 30.64
C LEU A 34 -28.12 -33.62 30.75
N LEU A 35 -27.69 -34.57 31.59
CA LEU A 35 -26.29 -34.90 31.80
C LEU A 35 -25.59 -35.34 30.49
N ALA A 36 -26.26 -36.15 29.69
CA ALA A 36 -25.74 -36.61 28.40
C ALA A 36 -25.46 -35.45 27.42
N TYR A 37 -26.33 -34.43 27.36
CA TYR A 37 -26.13 -33.25 26.50
C TYR A 37 -25.12 -32.24 27.13
N CYS A 38 -24.95 -32.21 28.44
CA CYS A 38 -23.93 -31.40 29.07
C CYS A 38 -22.51 -31.81 28.63
N VAL A 39 -22.23 -33.09 28.37
CA VAL A 39 -20.89 -33.54 27.98
C VAL A 39 -20.42 -32.91 26.68
N PRO A 40 -21.11 -33.05 25.53
CA PRO A 40 -20.67 -32.39 24.30
C PRO A 40 -20.72 -30.86 24.41
N TYR A 41 -21.66 -30.29 25.18
CA TYR A 41 -21.74 -28.86 25.41
C TYR A 41 -20.49 -28.29 26.07
N PHE A 42 -20.02 -28.88 27.18
CA PHE A 42 -18.81 -28.43 27.84
C PHE A 42 -17.53 -28.74 27.05
N ILE A 43 -17.49 -29.82 26.26
CA ILE A 43 -16.36 -30.10 25.38
C ILE A 43 -16.18 -28.99 24.34
N VAL A 44 -17.27 -28.53 23.73
CA VAL A 44 -17.20 -27.54 22.65
C VAL A 44 -17.25 -26.10 23.16
N GLY A 45 -17.98 -25.81 24.28
CA GLY A 45 -18.31 -24.46 24.74
C GLY A 45 -17.50 -23.96 25.93
N TRP A 46 -16.61 -24.78 26.53
CA TRP A 46 -15.88 -24.40 27.73
C TRP A 46 -15.13 -23.07 27.62
N ASP A 47 -14.43 -22.86 26.51
CA ASP A 47 -13.68 -21.64 26.22
C ASP A 47 -14.59 -20.41 26.06
N VAL A 48 -15.74 -20.55 25.42
CA VAL A 48 -16.74 -19.49 25.27
C VAL A 48 -17.32 -19.08 26.62
N LEU A 49 -17.73 -20.07 27.42
CA LEU A 49 -18.28 -19.83 28.77
C LEU A 49 -17.26 -19.18 29.70
N TRP A 50 -16.03 -19.67 29.67
CA TRP A 50 -14.94 -19.10 30.46
C TRP A 50 -14.55 -17.71 30.01
N GLY A 51 -14.51 -17.49 28.68
CA GLY A 51 -14.29 -16.19 28.06
C GLY A 51 -15.35 -15.18 28.48
N ALA A 52 -16.63 -15.54 28.40
CA ALA A 52 -17.73 -14.70 28.84
C ALA A 52 -17.64 -14.32 30.34
N ILE A 53 -17.35 -15.28 31.22
CA ILE A 53 -17.17 -15.00 32.66
C ILE A 53 -15.99 -14.06 32.89
N ARG A 54 -14.85 -14.30 32.22
CA ARG A 54 -13.65 -13.49 32.39
C ARG A 54 -13.87 -12.05 31.93
N LYS A 55 -14.56 -11.84 30.81
CA LYS A 55 -14.86 -10.51 30.28
C LYS A 55 -15.85 -9.75 31.15
N ILE A 56 -16.87 -10.43 31.67
CA ILE A 56 -17.79 -9.84 32.68
C ILE A 56 -17.03 -9.31 33.87
N LEU A 57 -16.07 -10.09 34.40
CA LEU A 57 -15.26 -9.70 35.56
C LEU A 57 -14.32 -8.51 35.29
N HIS A 58 -13.96 -8.25 34.01
CA HIS A 58 -13.13 -7.12 33.58
C HIS A 58 -13.95 -5.91 33.12
N GLY A 59 -15.29 -5.97 33.17
CA GLY A 59 -16.18 -4.86 32.83
C GLY A 59 -16.56 -4.77 31.34
N ASP A 60 -16.09 -5.67 30.51
CA ASP A 60 -16.51 -5.82 29.10
C ASP A 60 -17.78 -6.66 29.04
N LEU A 61 -18.87 -6.08 29.50
CA LEU A 61 -20.20 -6.66 29.45
C LEU A 61 -20.71 -6.58 28.02
N MET A 62 -21.21 -7.69 27.45
CA MET A 62 -21.99 -7.73 26.20
C MET A 62 -21.18 -7.92 24.90
N ASP A 63 -20.22 -8.82 24.91
CA ASP A 63 -19.61 -9.32 23.69
C ASP A 63 -20.34 -10.57 23.13
N GLU A 64 -19.83 -11.09 22.02
CA GLU A 64 -20.41 -12.26 21.33
C GLU A 64 -20.38 -13.53 22.18
N GLU A 65 -19.32 -13.76 22.99
CA GLU A 65 -19.20 -14.92 23.87
C GLU A 65 -20.24 -14.87 24.98
N PHE A 66 -20.56 -13.68 25.51
CA PHE A 66 -21.64 -13.46 26.48
C PHE A 66 -23.01 -13.77 25.86
N LEU A 67 -23.31 -13.22 24.68
CA LEU A 67 -24.59 -13.43 24.00
C LEU A 67 -24.84 -14.91 23.71
N MET A 68 -23.82 -15.61 23.20
CA MET A 68 -23.87 -17.04 22.93
C MET A 68 -24.05 -17.87 24.19
N SER A 69 -23.36 -17.50 25.28
CA SER A 69 -23.49 -18.17 26.58
C SER A 69 -24.91 -18.02 27.14
N VAL A 70 -25.45 -16.81 27.14
CA VAL A 70 -26.83 -16.54 27.61
C VAL A 70 -27.85 -17.30 26.79
N ALA A 71 -27.72 -17.27 25.45
CA ALA A 71 -28.65 -17.95 24.56
C ALA A 71 -28.65 -19.47 24.74
N THR A 72 -27.47 -20.09 24.83
CA THR A 72 -27.35 -21.55 24.96
C THR A 72 -27.71 -22.04 26.36
N ILE A 73 -27.38 -21.30 27.43
CA ILE A 73 -27.84 -21.60 28.79
C ILE A 73 -29.37 -21.44 28.88
N GLY A 74 -29.92 -20.38 28.27
CA GLY A 74 -31.37 -20.18 28.21
C GLY A 74 -32.10 -21.33 27.54
N ALA A 75 -31.57 -21.85 26.42
CA ALA A 75 -32.11 -23.04 25.75
C ALA A 75 -32.04 -24.29 26.65
N PHE A 76 -30.97 -24.47 27.45
CA PHE A 76 -30.90 -25.52 28.43
C PHE A 76 -32.03 -25.40 29.51
N VAL A 77 -32.28 -24.18 29.99
CA VAL A 77 -33.36 -23.92 30.97
C VAL A 77 -34.74 -24.21 30.40
N LEU A 78 -34.97 -23.95 29.09
CA LEU A 78 -36.21 -24.27 28.42
C LEU A 78 -36.39 -25.77 28.08
N GLY A 79 -35.32 -26.57 28.30
CA GLY A 79 -35.33 -28.01 28.00
C GLY A 79 -34.91 -28.36 26.56
N ASP A 80 -34.50 -27.37 25.76
CA ASP A 80 -34.08 -27.56 24.38
C ASP A 80 -32.57 -27.86 24.28
N TYR A 81 -32.18 -28.94 24.95
CA TYR A 81 -30.77 -29.35 25.09
C TYR A 81 -30.09 -29.58 23.72
N ARG A 82 -30.86 -30.12 22.74
CA ARG A 82 -30.35 -30.38 21.38
C ARG A 82 -29.95 -29.10 20.68
N GLU A 83 -30.81 -28.10 20.76
CA GLU A 83 -30.57 -26.79 20.14
C GLU A 83 -29.40 -26.09 20.79
N ALA A 84 -29.32 -26.08 22.13
CA ALA A 84 -28.22 -25.46 22.86
C ALA A 84 -26.84 -26.00 22.45
N VAL A 85 -26.67 -27.33 22.38
CA VAL A 85 -25.41 -27.95 21.97
C VAL A 85 -25.09 -27.69 20.50
N ALA A 86 -26.10 -27.78 19.65
CA ALA A 86 -25.92 -27.58 18.23
C ALA A 86 -25.54 -26.11 17.90
N VAL A 87 -26.19 -25.14 18.54
CA VAL A 87 -25.87 -23.72 18.39
C VAL A 87 -24.42 -23.44 18.82
N MET A 88 -23.98 -23.96 19.96
CA MET A 88 -22.60 -23.82 20.41
C MET A 88 -21.61 -24.50 19.43
N LEU A 89 -21.99 -25.65 18.87
CA LEU A 89 -21.18 -26.37 17.88
C LEU A 89 -21.03 -25.55 16.58
N PHE A 90 -22.12 -25.02 16.05
CA PHE A 90 -22.08 -24.19 14.83
C PHE A 90 -21.30 -22.90 15.06
N TYR A 91 -21.46 -22.25 16.20
CA TYR A 91 -20.66 -21.09 16.58
C TYR A 91 -19.17 -21.43 16.55
N GLN A 92 -18.76 -22.51 17.17
CA GLN A 92 -17.36 -22.95 17.17
C GLN A 92 -16.82 -23.34 15.79
N ILE A 93 -17.68 -23.89 14.91
CA ILE A 93 -17.33 -24.13 13.50
C ILE A 93 -17.07 -22.79 12.80
N GLY A 94 -17.91 -21.78 13.02
CA GLY A 94 -17.74 -20.42 12.51
C GLY A 94 -16.42 -19.79 12.96
N GLU A 95 -16.14 -19.83 14.26
CA GLU A 95 -14.91 -19.34 14.87
C GLU A 95 -13.66 -20.05 14.33
N TRP A 96 -13.73 -21.36 14.18
CA TRP A 96 -12.62 -22.11 13.59
C TRP A 96 -12.38 -21.72 12.14
N PHE A 97 -13.45 -21.62 11.32
CA PHE A 97 -13.34 -21.21 9.92
C PHE A 97 -12.76 -19.80 9.80
N GLN A 98 -13.24 -18.84 10.61
CA GLN A 98 -12.74 -17.49 10.72
C GLN A 98 -11.23 -17.47 11.03
N GLY A 99 -10.82 -18.19 12.08
CA GLY A 99 -9.42 -18.28 12.48
C GLY A 99 -8.51 -18.88 11.40
N VAL A 100 -9.01 -19.85 10.63
CA VAL A 100 -8.28 -20.44 9.49
C VAL A 100 -8.20 -19.44 8.34
N ALA A 101 -9.30 -18.78 7.99
CA ALA A 101 -9.37 -17.82 6.87
C ALA A 101 -8.47 -16.61 7.13
N VAL A 102 -8.58 -15.97 8.29
CA VAL A 102 -7.74 -14.84 8.69
C VAL A 102 -6.27 -15.23 8.73
N GLY A 103 -5.94 -16.38 9.34
CA GLY A 103 -4.56 -16.86 9.40
C GLY A 103 -3.98 -17.26 8.04
N LYS A 104 -4.82 -17.71 7.08
CA LYS A 104 -4.39 -17.99 5.71
C LYS A 104 -4.16 -16.68 4.94
N THR A 105 -5.04 -15.71 5.09
CA THR A 105 -4.91 -14.41 4.42
C THR A 105 -3.67 -13.67 4.90
N ARG A 106 -3.42 -13.60 6.22
CA ARG A 106 -2.17 -13.02 6.76
C ARG A 106 -0.93 -13.72 6.21
N ARG A 107 -0.89 -15.05 6.23
CA ARG A 107 0.24 -15.81 5.67
C ARG A 107 0.40 -15.65 4.17
N ASN A 108 -0.67 -15.58 3.42
CA ASN A 108 -0.59 -15.33 1.99
C ASN A 108 0.01 -13.95 1.69
N ILE A 109 -0.32 -12.92 2.48
CA ILE A 109 0.27 -11.60 2.33
C ILE A 109 1.77 -11.65 2.62
N THR A 110 2.19 -12.28 3.71
CA THR A 110 3.62 -12.44 4.04
C THR A 110 4.36 -13.34 3.03
N GLN A 111 3.73 -14.40 2.52
CA GLN A 111 4.31 -15.28 1.49
C GLN A 111 4.27 -14.69 0.07
N LEU A 112 3.36 -13.75 -0.20
CA LEU A 112 3.32 -13.02 -1.46
C LEU A 112 4.45 -12.02 -1.58
N MET A 113 4.99 -11.61 -0.44
CA MET A 113 6.23 -10.87 -0.29
C MET A 113 7.31 -11.84 0.17
N ASP A 114 7.64 -12.85 -0.64
CA ASP A 114 8.80 -13.72 -0.41
C ASP A 114 10.08 -12.91 -0.65
N LEU A 115 10.23 -11.82 0.12
CA LEU A 115 11.34 -10.88 0.05
C LEU A 115 12.49 -11.32 0.95
N ARG A 116 12.18 -12.03 2.06
CA ARG A 116 13.24 -12.43 3.00
C ARG A 116 14.18 -13.45 2.35
N PRO A 117 15.47 -13.14 2.27
CA PRO A 117 16.48 -14.11 1.88
C PRO A 117 16.66 -15.15 2.98
N ASP A 118 16.91 -16.41 2.60
CA ASP A 118 17.12 -17.49 3.57
C ASP A 118 18.53 -17.45 4.17
N TYR A 119 19.51 -16.86 3.47
CA TYR A 119 20.92 -16.81 3.85
C TYR A 119 21.70 -15.75 3.06
N ALA A 120 22.90 -15.44 3.54
CA ALA A 120 23.92 -14.65 2.84
C ALA A 120 25.22 -15.45 2.73
N ASN A 121 25.92 -15.36 1.59
CA ASN A 121 27.25 -15.92 1.43
C ASN A 121 28.28 -14.81 1.65
N VAL A 122 28.86 -14.74 2.84
CA VAL A 122 29.82 -13.68 3.24
C VAL A 122 31.25 -14.15 3.03
N VAL A 123 32.12 -13.25 2.58
CA VAL A 123 33.56 -13.51 2.45
C VAL A 123 34.29 -13.01 3.70
N ARG A 124 34.69 -13.92 4.58
CA ARG A 124 35.49 -13.63 5.78
C ARG A 124 36.85 -14.29 5.68
N ASN A 125 37.94 -13.55 5.85
CA ASN A 125 39.32 -14.08 5.76
C ASN A 125 39.64 -14.82 4.45
N GLY A 126 39.00 -14.44 3.33
CA GLY A 126 39.17 -15.10 2.03
C GLY A 126 38.45 -16.45 1.88
N GLN A 127 37.61 -16.80 2.83
CA GLN A 127 36.71 -17.96 2.76
C GLN A 127 35.27 -17.55 2.71
N GLU A 128 34.47 -18.24 1.92
CA GLU A 128 33.04 -18.05 1.82
C GLU A 128 32.34 -18.79 2.97
N GLU A 129 31.50 -18.08 3.71
CA GLU A 129 30.73 -18.60 4.82
C GLU A 129 29.25 -18.33 4.58
N LYS A 130 28.40 -19.34 4.78
CA LYS A 130 26.95 -19.20 4.68
C LYS A 130 26.37 -18.88 6.05
N VAL A 131 25.83 -17.66 6.20
CA VAL A 131 25.30 -17.12 7.46
C VAL A 131 23.85 -16.65 7.32
N ASP A 132 23.17 -16.43 8.46
CA ASP A 132 21.87 -15.75 8.44
C ASP A 132 22.11 -14.27 8.05
N PRO A 133 21.27 -13.64 7.22
CA PRO A 133 21.38 -12.23 6.88
C PRO A 133 21.48 -11.27 8.08
N ASP A 134 20.88 -11.63 9.23
CA ASP A 134 20.96 -10.85 10.47
C ASP A 134 22.39 -10.83 11.09
N GLU A 135 23.28 -11.77 10.69
CA GLU A 135 24.65 -11.87 11.19
C GLU A 135 25.69 -11.14 10.30
N VAL A 136 25.23 -10.49 9.23
CA VAL A 136 26.10 -9.75 8.30
C VAL A 136 26.25 -8.30 8.76
N GLU A 137 27.51 -7.86 8.90
CA GLU A 137 27.83 -6.49 9.28
C GLU A 137 27.90 -5.54 8.08
N VAL A 138 27.70 -4.24 8.33
CA VAL A 138 27.84 -3.19 7.31
C VAL A 138 29.30 -3.10 6.85
N GLY A 139 29.51 -3.11 5.52
CA GLY A 139 30.82 -3.07 4.90
C GLY A 139 31.41 -4.45 4.60
N GLU A 140 30.78 -5.55 5.05
CA GLU A 140 31.19 -6.89 4.65
C GLU A 140 30.89 -7.14 3.16
N THR A 141 31.63 -8.07 2.59
CA THR A 141 31.49 -8.45 1.19
C THR A 141 30.70 -9.75 1.08
N ILE A 142 29.65 -9.74 0.27
CA ILE A 142 28.80 -10.91 0.00
C ILE A 142 28.90 -11.32 -1.46
N ILE A 143 28.74 -12.61 -1.74
CA ILE A 143 28.68 -13.17 -3.08
C ILE A 143 27.26 -13.61 -3.36
N VAL A 144 26.69 -13.15 -4.49
CA VAL A 144 25.33 -13.50 -4.92
C VAL A 144 25.39 -14.17 -6.29
N ARG A 145 24.94 -15.42 -6.35
CA ARG A 145 24.95 -16.23 -7.58
C ARG A 145 23.64 -16.11 -8.35
N PRO A 146 23.64 -16.46 -9.64
CA PRO A 146 22.41 -16.55 -10.42
C PRO A 146 21.35 -17.44 -9.76
N GLY A 147 20.12 -16.92 -9.66
CA GLY A 147 18.99 -17.56 -8.99
C GLY A 147 18.91 -17.30 -7.48
N GLU A 148 19.90 -16.65 -6.87
CA GLU A 148 19.86 -16.28 -5.46
C GLU A 148 19.21 -14.91 -5.26
N LYS A 149 18.54 -14.74 -4.12
CA LYS A 149 18.07 -13.41 -3.68
C LYS A 149 19.23 -12.60 -3.13
N ILE A 150 19.25 -11.32 -3.42
CA ILE A 150 20.21 -10.37 -2.83
C ILE A 150 19.84 -10.18 -1.36
N PRO A 151 20.73 -10.55 -0.41
CA PRO A 151 20.35 -10.60 1.00
C PRO A 151 20.32 -9.24 1.70
N LEU A 152 21.18 -8.30 1.31
CA LEU A 152 21.30 -6.97 1.90
C LEU A 152 21.46 -5.90 0.82
N ASP A 153 21.11 -4.67 1.15
CA ASP A 153 21.35 -3.52 0.27
C ASP A 153 22.86 -3.25 0.19
N GLY A 154 23.36 -2.93 -1.00
CA GLY A 154 24.77 -2.70 -1.20
C GLY A 154 25.13 -2.21 -2.59
N VAL A 155 26.44 -2.14 -2.88
CA VAL A 155 26.98 -1.74 -4.19
C VAL A 155 27.80 -2.89 -4.76
N ILE A 156 27.67 -3.13 -6.05
CA ILE A 156 28.44 -4.16 -6.77
C ILE A 156 29.91 -3.71 -6.83
N LEU A 157 30.80 -4.53 -6.25
CA LEU A 157 32.25 -4.33 -6.33
C LEU A 157 32.82 -4.97 -7.59
N GLU A 158 32.32 -6.15 -7.97
CA GLU A 158 32.78 -6.91 -9.12
C GLU A 158 31.61 -7.66 -9.77
N GLY A 159 31.64 -7.76 -11.10
CA GLY A 159 30.66 -8.49 -11.88
C GLY A 159 29.57 -7.63 -12.51
N SER A 160 28.77 -8.26 -13.36
CA SER A 160 27.60 -7.66 -13.97
C SER A 160 26.50 -8.70 -14.08
N THR A 161 25.25 -8.26 -13.93
CA THR A 161 24.08 -9.14 -13.96
C THR A 161 22.80 -8.40 -14.36
N ALA A 162 21.77 -9.16 -14.75
CA ALA A 162 20.40 -8.70 -14.76
C ALA A 162 19.73 -9.06 -13.42
N VAL A 163 19.05 -8.11 -12.80
CA VAL A 163 18.35 -8.26 -11.52
C VAL A 163 16.85 -8.21 -11.74
N ASP A 164 16.14 -9.23 -11.26
CA ASP A 164 14.67 -9.22 -11.23
C ASP A 164 14.17 -8.48 -10.00
N THR A 165 13.50 -7.37 -10.23
CA THR A 165 12.91 -6.50 -9.20
C THR A 165 11.40 -6.71 -9.05
N ALA A 166 10.80 -7.65 -9.77
CA ALA A 166 9.34 -7.84 -9.83
C ALA A 166 8.68 -8.04 -8.46
N ALA A 167 9.40 -8.66 -7.51
CA ALA A 167 8.90 -8.86 -6.15
C ALA A 167 8.74 -7.55 -5.37
N LEU A 168 9.52 -6.51 -5.69
CA LEU A 168 9.49 -5.19 -5.05
C LEU A 168 8.63 -4.18 -5.83
N THR A 169 8.91 -4.06 -7.13
CA THR A 169 8.30 -3.01 -7.98
C THR A 169 7.06 -3.49 -8.72
N GLY A 170 6.90 -4.80 -8.88
CA GLY A 170 5.87 -5.40 -9.75
C GLY A 170 6.20 -5.31 -11.25
N GLU A 171 7.39 -4.81 -11.62
CA GLU A 171 7.86 -4.76 -13.00
C GLU A 171 8.42 -6.11 -13.44
N SER A 172 8.02 -6.58 -14.63
CA SER A 172 8.47 -7.87 -15.16
C SER A 172 9.78 -7.79 -15.96
N LEU A 173 10.30 -6.60 -16.23
CA LEU A 173 11.53 -6.41 -16.99
C LEU A 173 12.72 -6.38 -16.02
N PRO A 174 13.70 -7.29 -16.17
CA PRO A 174 14.93 -7.25 -15.39
C PRO A 174 15.74 -5.97 -15.66
N GLN A 175 16.45 -5.51 -14.64
CA GLN A 175 17.35 -4.34 -14.72
C GLN A 175 18.80 -4.80 -14.84
N ASP A 176 19.52 -4.30 -15.83
CA ASP A 176 20.94 -4.55 -15.97
C ASP A 176 21.73 -3.76 -14.91
N LYS A 177 22.61 -4.44 -14.20
CA LYS A 177 23.48 -3.90 -13.14
C LYS A 177 24.93 -4.30 -13.38
N ALA A 178 25.84 -3.37 -13.14
CA ALA A 178 27.29 -3.54 -13.31
C ALA A 178 28.04 -2.99 -12.10
N GLU A 179 29.34 -3.12 -12.10
CA GLU A 179 30.24 -2.56 -11.09
C GLU A 179 29.92 -1.07 -10.78
N GLY A 180 29.86 -0.73 -9.49
CA GLY A 180 29.46 0.58 -9.00
C GLY A 180 27.95 0.83 -8.93
N ASN A 181 27.10 -0.04 -9.46
CA ASN A 181 25.66 0.11 -9.36
C ASN A 181 25.13 -0.38 -8.01
N PRO A 182 24.13 0.31 -7.44
CA PRO A 182 23.46 -0.15 -6.24
C PRO A 182 22.53 -1.34 -6.54
N VAL A 183 22.46 -2.26 -5.58
CA VAL A 183 21.54 -3.41 -5.55
C VAL A 183 20.75 -3.40 -4.25
N VAL A 184 19.53 -3.93 -4.31
CA VAL A 184 18.54 -3.85 -3.24
C VAL A 184 18.19 -5.25 -2.76
N SER A 185 18.11 -5.44 -1.44
CA SER A 185 17.71 -6.69 -0.80
C SER A 185 16.32 -7.15 -1.24
N GLY A 186 16.13 -8.46 -1.33
CA GLY A 186 14.86 -9.07 -1.76
C GLY A 186 14.68 -9.19 -3.27
N THR A 187 15.56 -8.58 -4.09
CA THR A 187 15.60 -8.78 -5.54
C THR A 187 16.36 -10.07 -5.90
N VAL A 188 16.15 -10.61 -7.10
CA VAL A 188 16.76 -11.88 -7.53
C VAL A 188 17.83 -11.63 -8.58
N ASN A 189 19.03 -12.14 -8.33
CA ASN A 189 20.13 -12.15 -9.30
C ASN A 189 19.84 -13.19 -10.41
N LEU A 190 19.85 -12.80 -11.70
CA LEU A 190 19.45 -13.69 -12.79
C LEU A 190 20.62 -14.33 -13.57
N THR A 191 21.67 -13.59 -13.89
CA THR A 191 22.62 -14.00 -14.94
C THR A 191 24.07 -14.19 -14.48
N GLY A 192 24.69 -13.18 -13.88
CA GLY A 192 26.09 -13.19 -13.50
C GLY A 192 26.30 -13.40 -12.00
N VAL A 193 27.49 -13.87 -11.61
CA VAL A 193 27.91 -13.82 -10.21
C VAL A 193 28.35 -12.40 -9.91
N ILE A 194 27.82 -11.82 -8.86
CA ILE A 194 28.19 -10.48 -8.39
C ILE A 194 28.76 -10.55 -6.98
N THR A 195 29.74 -9.69 -6.73
CA THR A 195 30.30 -9.43 -5.41
C THR A 195 29.79 -8.07 -4.96
N VAL A 196 29.12 -8.02 -3.81
CA VAL A 196 28.43 -6.82 -3.30
C VAL A 196 29.03 -6.45 -1.95
N GLN A 197 29.34 -5.16 -1.75
CA GLN A 197 29.65 -4.60 -0.45
C GLN A 197 28.38 -4.11 0.22
N THR A 198 28.07 -4.59 1.41
CA THR A 198 26.87 -4.26 2.17
C THR A 198 26.91 -2.82 2.67
N GLN A 199 25.80 -2.10 2.55
CA GLN A 199 25.66 -0.70 3.00
C GLN A 199 24.74 -0.55 4.21
N SER A 200 23.90 -1.54 4.49
CA SER A 200 22.96 -1.53 5.63
C SER A 200 22.97 -2.88 6.35
N ALA A 201 22.63 -2.88 7.63
CA ALA A 201 22.29 -4.10 8.35
C ALA A 201 20.95 -4.68 7.87
N TYR A 202 20.71 -5.99 8.08
CA TYR A 202 19.49 -6.63 7.58
C TYR A 202 18.21 -5.96 8.06
N GLY A 203 18.10 -5.61 9.35
CA GLY A 203 16.94 -4.91 9.91
C GLY A 203 16.67 -3.52 9.32
N GLU A 204 17.67 -2.89 8.73
CA GLU A 204 17.59 -1.60 8.04
C GLU A 204 17.51 -1.75 6.52
N SER A 205 17.54 -2.98 6.00
CA SER A 205 17.47 -3.24 4.57
C SER A 205 16.09 -2.92 3.99
N THR A 206 16.05 -2.63 2.70
CA THR A 206 14.80 -2.32 1.98
C THR A 206 13.77 -3.44 2.12
N ALA A 207 14.18 -4.72 2.02
CA ALA A 207 13.27 -5.84 2.20
C ALA A 207 12.68 -5.91 3.62
N ALA A 208 13.49 -5.68 4.66
CA ALA A 208 13.04 -5.68 6.04
C ALA A 208 12.05 -4.53 6.32
N LYS A 209 12.35 -3.32 5.85
CA LYS A 209 11.46 -2.14 5.97
C LYS A 209 10.12 -2.36 5.27
N ILE A 210 10.12 -2.94 4.08
CA ILE A 210 8.89 -3.25 3.35
C ILE A 210 8.05 -4.28 4.12
N LEU A 211 8.67 -5.33 4.66
CA LEU A 211 7.96 -6.33 5.47
C LEU A 211 7.35 -5.70 6.72
N GLU A 212 8.10 -4.87 7.43
CA GLU A 212 7.62 -4.13 8.61
C GLU A 212 6.44 -3.21 8.27
N LEU A 213 6.52 -2.45 7.18
CA LEU A 213 5.44 -1.57 6.72
C LEU A 213 4.16 -2.34 6.43
N VAL A 214 4.26 -3.51 5.80
CA VAL A 214 3.10 -4.36 5.48
C VAL A 214 2.52 -5.01 6.74
N GLU A 215 3.35 -5.43 7.69
CA GLU A 215 2.90 -5.97 8.96
C GLU A 215 2.22 -4.89 9.83
N ASN A 216 2.79 -3.69 9.90
CA ASN A 216 2.27 -2.58 10.69
C ASN A 216 1.07 -1.87 10.04
N ALA A 217 0.89 -1.99 8.73
CA ALA A 217 -0.27 -1.44 8.01
C ALA A 217 -1.62 -1.94 8.58
N ALA A 218 -1.60 -3.07 9.27
CA ALA A 218 -2.75 -3.63 9.97
C ALA A 218 -3.21 -2.82 11.19
N ASP A 219 -2.30 -2.09 11.81
CA ASP A 219 -2.59 -1.41 13.08
C ASP A 219 -3.27 -0.04 12.88
N GLN A 220 -3.14 0.55 11.71
CA GLN A 220 -3.83 1.80 11.35
C GLN A 220 -5.23 1.52 10.76
N LYS A 221 -6.22 1.52 11.65
CA LYS A 221 -7.62 1.21 11.31
C LYS A 221 -8.26 2.26 10.40
N ALA A 222 -8.98 1.79 9.39
CA ALA A 222 -9.84 2.62 8.56
C ALA A 222 -10.97 3.26 9.37
N ARG A 223 -11.49 4.41 8.91
CA ARG A 223 -12.64 5.08 9.55
C ARG A 223 -13.88 4.18 9.57
N VAL A 224 -14.11 3.43 8.49
CA VAL A 224 -15.20 2.43 8.42
C VAL A 224 -15.01 1.33 9.46
N GLU A 225 -13.79 0.83 9.67
CA GLU A 225 -13.49 -0.17 10.69
C GLU A 225 -13.72 0.38 12.09
N SER A 226 -13.28 1.61 12.36
CA SER A 226 -13.51 2.31 13.63
C SER A 226 -15.00 2.58 13.86
N PHE A 227 -15.76 2.89 12.79
CA PHE A 227 -17.21 3.04 12.86
C PHE A 227 -17.89 1.72 13.22
N ILE A 228 -17.51 0.60 12.59
CA ILE A 228 -18.08 -0.73 12.89
C ILE A 228 -17.80 -1.14 14.33
N THR A 229 -16.59 -0.90 14.84
CA THR A 229 -16.24 -1.17 16.23
C THR A 229 -17.10 -0.34 17.19
N ARG A 230 -17.28 0.96 16.89
CA ARG A 230 -18.13 1.86 17.68
C ARG A 230 -19.60 1.49 17.58
N PHE A 231 -20.07 1.11 16.40
CA PHE A 231 -21.43 0.62 16.16
C PHE A 231 -21.70 -0.63 17.01
N ALA A 232 -20.81 -1.62 16.99
CA ALA A 232 -20.95 -2.84 17.79
C ALA A 232 -21.08 -2.54 19.28
N HIS A 233 -20.33 -1.58 19.79
CA HIS A 233 -20.38 -1.17 21.21
C HIS A 233 -21.76 -0.62 21.64
N TRP A 234 -22.45 0.14 20.76
CA TRP A 234 -23.79 0.64 21.04
C TRP A 234 -24.90 -0.35 20.67
N TYR A 235 -24.69 -1.10 19.60
CA TYR A 235 -25.65 -2.04 19.06
C TYR A 235 -25.96 -3.18 20.05
N THR A 236 -24.95 -3.77 20.66
CA THR A 236 -25.12 -4.93 21.56
C THR A 236 -25.99 -4.63 22.77
N PRO A 237 -25.80 -3.52 23.54
CA PRO A 237 -26.74 -3.17 24.61
C PRO A 237 -28.17 -2.93 24.14
N CYS A 238 -28.37 -2.30 22.97
CA CYS A 238 -29.71 -2.10 22.41
C CYS A 238 -30.40 -3.42 22.10
N VAL A 239 -29.64 -4.39 21.56
CA VAL A 239 -30.13 -5.73 21.25
C VAL A 239 -30.51 -6.48 22.51
N VAL A 240 -29.66 -6.47 23.53
CA VAL A 240 -29.95 -7.12 24.83
C VAL A 240 -31.21 -6.53 25.46
N ALA A 241 -31.35 -5.21 25.45
CA ALA A 241 -32.57 -4.55 25.92
C ALA A 241 -33.79 -4.94 25.08
N GLY A 242 -33.66 -4.99 23.75
CA GLY A 242 -34.74 -5.43 22.86
C GLY A 242 -35.16 -6.88 23.10
N ALA A 243 -34.18 -7.79 23.30
CA ALA A 243 -34.46 -9.18 23.66
C ALA A 243 -35.17 -9.31 25.01
N ALA A 244 -34.74 -8.54 26.03
CA ALA A 244 -35.40 -8.51 27.33
C ALA A 244 -36.86 -7.99 27.21
N LEU A 245 -37.09 -6.93 26.44
CA LEU A 245 -38.43 -6.43 26.18
C LEU A 245 -39.28 -7.46 25.43
N LEU A 246 -38.72 -8.16 24.44
CA LEU A 246 -39.39 -9.21 23.69
C LEU A 246 -39.74 -10.40 24.57
N ALA A 247 -38.90 -10.75 25.54
CA ALA A 247 -39.17 -11.83 26.49
C ALA A 247 -40.27 -11.49 27.50
N VAL A 248 -40.40 -10.21 27.92
CA VAL A 248 -41.23 -9.79 29.05
C VAL A 248 -42.56 -9.15 28.61
N ILE A 249 -42.58 -8.28 27.63
CA ILE A 249 -43.77 -7.49 27.30
C ILE A 249 -44.93 -8.37 26.79
N PRO A 250 -44.76 -9.29 25.84
CA PRO A 250 -45.90 -10.05 25.34
C PRO A 250 -46.49 -11.01 26.36
N PRO A 251 -45.70 -11.76 27.18
CA PRO A 251 -46.30 -12.57 28.24
C PRO A 251 -47.05 -11.74 29.29
N LEU A 252 -46.51 -10.57 29.66
CA LEU A 252 -47.06 -9.75 30.74
C LEU A 252 -48.32 -9.00 30.32
N PHE A 253 -48.35 -8.42 29.13
CA PHE A 253 -49.44 -7.55 28.66
C PHE A 253 -50.44 -8.23 27.77
N PHE A 254 -50.06 -9.33 27.11
CA PHE A 254 -50.92 -10.02 26.13
C PHE A 254 -51.24 -11.49 26.55
N SER A 255 -50.90 -11.87 27.79
CA SER A 255 -51.13 -13.22 28.36
C SER A 255 -50.59 -14.36 27.46
N GLN A 256 -49.48 -14.15 26.83
CA GLN A 256 -48.82 -15.12 25.96
C GLN A 256 -47.95 -16.08 26.76
N PRO A 257 -47.64 -17.30 26.25
CA PRO A 257 -46.78 -18.25 26.93
C PRO A 257 -45.35 -17.74 27.13
N TRP A 258 -44.84 -17.75 28.32
CA TRP A 258 -43.47 -17.29 28.62
C TRP A 258 -42.40 -18.05 27.85
N GLY A 259 -42.48 -19.37 27.75
CA GLY A 259 -41.51 -20.21 27.06
C GLY A 259 -41.27 -19.77 25.60
N THR A 260 -42.39 -19.55 24.86
CA THR A 260 -42.34 -19.15 23.43
C THR A 260 -41.64 -17.80 23.23
N TRP A 261 -41.90 -16.84 24.11
CA TRP A 261 -41.30 -15.48 23.95
C TRP A 261 -39.87 -15.41 24.47
N VAL A 262 -39.53 -16.21 25.48
CA VAL A 262 -38.13 -16.38 25.90
C VAL A 262 -37.31 -17.05 24.79
N GLU A 263 -37.85 -18.10 24.14
CA GLU A 263 -37.23 -18.75 22.98
C GLU A 263 -36.96 -17.73 21.85
N ARG A 264 -37.98 -16.93 21.46
CA ARG A 264 -37.85 -15.88 20.46
C ARG A 264 -36.81 -14.84 20.84
N ALA A 265 -36.75 -14.46 22.12
CA ALA A 265 -35.74 -13.53 22.62
C ALA A 265 -34.32 -14.13 22.56
N LEU A 266 -34.15 -15.42 22.80
CA LEU A 266 -32.88 -16.11 22.65
C LEU A 266 -32.45 -16.20 21.18
N VAL A 267 -33.39 -16.51 20.26
CA VAL A 267 -33.14 -16.45 18.80
C VAL A 267 -32.70 -15.04 18.38
N PHE A 268 -33.38 -14.02 18.88
CA PHE A 268 -33.07 -12.61 18.62
C PHE A 268 -31.65 -12.26 19.08
N LEU A 269 -31.22 -12.73 20.26
CA LEU A 269 -29.87 -12.54 20.79
C LEU A 269 -28.81 -13.19 19.90
N VAL A 270 -29.01 -14.44 19.48
CA VAL A 270 -28.07 -15.18 18.64
C VAL A 270 -27.84 -14.49 17.30
N VAL A 271 -28.92 -14.06 16.62
CA VAL A 271 -28.81 -13.38 15.30
C VAL A 271 -28.10 -12.06 15.37
N SER A 272 -28.11 -11.43 16.54
CA SER A 272 -27.66 -10.04 16.69
C SER A 272 -26.14 -9.87 16.73
N CYS A 273 -25.32 -10.95 16.78
CA CYS A 273 -23.87 -10.82 16.71
C CYS A 273 -23.41 -10.18 15.40
N PRO A 274 -22.65 -9.08 15.39
CA PRO A 274 -22.14 -8.47 14.17
C PRO A 274 -20.88 -9.16 13.61
N CYS A 275 -20.69 -10.48 13.88
CA CYS A 275 -19.48 -11.25 13.62
C CYS A 275 -18.97 -11.12 12.16
N ALA A 276 -19.89 -11.20 11.18
CA ALA A 276 -19.55 -11.09 9.78
C ALA A 276 -18.95 -9.70 9.41
N LEU A 277 -19.41 -8.62 10.06
CA LEU A 277 -18.90 -7.27 9.84
C LEU A 277 -17.52 -7.07 10.46
N VAL A 278 -17.38 -7.48 11.72
CA VAL A 278 -16.14 -7.30 12.50
C VAL A 278 -14.96 -8.04 11.86
N VAL A 279 -15.22 -9.15 11.16
CA VAL A 279 -14.19 -9.96 10.51
C VAL A 279 -13.96 -9.58 9.06
N SER A 280 -15.03 -9.43 8.27
CA SER A 280 -14.88 -9.26 6.82
C SER A 280 -14.31 -7.91 6.42
N VAL A 281 -14.54 -6.85 7.19
CA VAL A 281 -14.07 -5.51 6.85
C VAL A 281 -12.54 -5.39 7.00
N PRO A 282 -11.92 -5.71 8.15
CA PRO A 282 -10.47 -5.73 8.24
C PRO A 282 -9.83 -6.67 7.21
N LEU A 283 -10.42 -7.87 7.02
CA LEU A 283 -9.93 -8.84 6.06
C LEU A 283 -9.94 -8.31 4.62
N THR A 284 -10.94 -7.49 4.26
CA THR A 284 -11.01 -6.85 2.94
C THR A 284 -9.90 -5.82 2.77
N PHE A 285 -9.64 -4.99 3.78
CA PHE A 285 -8.53 -4.03 3.74
C PHE A 285 -7.17 -4.75 3.66
N PHE A 286 -6.97 -5.79 4.45
CA PHE A 286 -5.77 -6.63 4.34
C PHE A 286 -5.58 -7.20 2.94
N GLY A 287 -6.68 -7.69 2.34
CA GLY A 287 -6.66 -8.16 0.96
C GLY A 287 -6.29 -7.06 -0.03
N GLY A 288 -6.82 -5.84 0.15
CA GLY A 288 -6.53 -4.68 -0.68
C GLY A 288 -5.09 -4.22 -0.58
N ILE A 289 -4.56 -4.09 0.65
CA ILE A 289 -3.16 -3.72 0.93
C ILE A 289 -2.22 -4.78 0.33
N GLY A 290 -2.49 -6.07 0.54
CA GLY A 290 -1.70 -7.15 -0.04
C GLY A 290 -1.75 -7.20 -1.57
N GLY A 291 -2.90 -6.85 -2.18
CA GLY A 291 -3.04 -6.70 -3.63
C GLY A 291 -2.25 -5.52 -4.19
N ALA A 292 -2.26 -4.37 -3.49
CA ALA A 292 -1.50 -3.18 -3.85
C ALA A 292 0.02 -3.44 -3.77
N SER A 293 0.46 -4.08 -2.69
CA SER A 293 1.86 -4.42 -2.47
C SER A 293 2.45 -5.29 -3.59
N ARG A 294 1.68 -6.24 -4.14
CA ARG A 294 2.09 -7.02 -5.33
C ARG A 294 2.35 -6.19 -6.58
N CYS A 295 1.80 -5.00 -6.63
CA CYS A 295 1.99 -4.07 -7.74
C CYS A 295 3.08 -3.03 -7.44
N GLY A 296 3.88 -3.21 -6.38
CA GLY A 296 4.86 -2.24 -5.95
C GLY A 296 4.26 -0.99 -5.30
N ILE A 297 3.05 -1.09 -4.72
CA ILE A 297 2.35 0.00 -4.05
C ILE A 297 2.23 -0.36 -2.57
N LEU A 298 3.03 0.27 -1.72
CA LEU A 298 3.01 0.05 -0.28
C LEU A 298 2.06 1.05 0.38
N VAL A 299 1.08 0.53 1.10
CA VAL A 299 0.09 1.35 1.84
C VAL A 299 0.31 1.14 3.33
N LYS A 300 0.64 2.16 4.08
CA LYS A 300 0.97 2.10 5.50
C LYS A 300 -0.23 1.89 6.43
N GLY A 301 -1.46 1.91 5.91
CA GLY A 301 -2.64 1.68 6.72
C GLY A 301 -3.94 1.65 5.96
N ALA A 302 -4.92 0.93 6.49
CA ALA A 302 -6.26 0.82 5.92
C ALA A 302 -6.97 2.19 5.82
N GLY A 303 -6.68 3.11 6.75
CA GLY A 303 -7.21 4.49 6.73
C GLY A 303 -6.78 5.28 5.51
N TYR A 304 -5.52 5.13 5.07
CA TYR A 304 -5.00 5.80 3.89
C TYR A 304 -5.62 5.24 2.60
N MET A 305 -5.83 3.92 2.54
CA MET A 305 -6.55 3.30 1.42
C MET A 305 -8.01 3.78 1.33
N GLU A 306 -8.69 3.93 2.47
CA GLU A 306 -10.05 4.50 2.51
C GLU A 306 -10.07 5.95 2.03
N THR A 307 -9.10 6.78 2.46
CA THR A 307 -9.00 8.19 2.08
C THR A 307 -8.65 8.33 0.60
N LEU A 308 -7.68 7.54 0.10
CA LEU A 308 -7.31 7.50 -1.32
C LEU A 308 -8.49 7.12 -2.22
N ALA A 309 -9.34 6.17 -1.79
CA ALA A 309 -10.54 5.80 -2.55
C ALA A 309 -11.53 6.95 -2.74
N LYS A 310 -11.53 7.91 -1.82
CA LYS A 310 -12.40 9.10 -1.81
C LYS A 310 -11.73 10.33 -2.41
N ALA A 311 -10.47 10.24 -2.80
CA ALA A 311 -9.70 11.37 -3.30
C ALA A 311 -10.35 12.00 -4.53
N LYS A 312 -10.49 13.32 -4.50
CA LYS A 312 -11.03 14.13 -5.58
C LYS A 312 -9.99 15.10 -6.13
N THR A 313 -9.03 15.51 -5.31
CA THR A 313 -7.94 16.41 -5.69
C THR A 313 -6.61 15.68 -5.56
N VAL A 314 -5.81 15.71 -6.62
CA VAL A 314 -4.45 15.18 -6.63
C VAL A 314 -3.49 16.33 -6.97
N VAL A 315 -2.53 16.53 -6.10
CA VAL A 315 -1.50 17.56 -6.21
C VAL A 315 -0.16 16.88 -6.45
N PHE A 316 0.54 17.29 -7.47
CA PHE A 316 1.85 16.73 -7.84
C PHE A 316 2.95 17.76 -7.62
N ASP A 317 4.09 17.34 -7.11
CA ASP A 317 5.33 18.05 -7.39
C ASP A 317 5.70 17.85 -8.87
N LYS A 318 6.45 18.79 -9.44
CA LYS A 318 6.91 18.67 -10.83
C LYS A 318 8.14 17.76 -10.92
N THR A 319 9.22 18.17 -10.26
CA THR A 319 10.58 17.62 -10.45
C THR A 319 10.73 16.26 -9.79
N GLY A 320 11.21 15.26 -10.54
CA GLY A 320 11.33 13.89 -10.01
C GLY A 320 10.00 13.14 -9.84
N THR A 321 8.87 13.82 -9.95
CA THR A 321 7.52 13.24 -9.81
C THR A 321 6.81 13.11 -11.17
N LEU A 322 6.44 14.19 -11.81
CA LEU A 322 5.87 14.19 -13.17
C LEU A 322 6.94 14.21 -14.24
N THR A 323 8.13 14.69 -13.91
CA THR A 323 9.31 14.76 -14.78
C THR A 323 10.41 13.84 -14.28
N LYS A 324 11.42 13.61 -15.10
CA LYS A 324 12.53 12.69 -14.78
C LYS A 324 13.46 13.23 -13.68
N GLY A 325 13.39 14.53 -13.33
CA GLY A 325 14.29 15.18 -12.39
C GLY A 325 15.73 15.27 -12.90
N SER A 326 15.93 14.99 -14.18
CA SER A 326 17.23 15.07 -14.85
C SER A 326 17.15 16.00 -16.05
N PHE A 327 18.16 16.84 -16.18
CA PHE A 327 18.30 17.73 -17.33
C PHE A 327 18.65 16.92 -18.58
N THR A 328 17.96 17.19 -19.69
CA THR A 328 18.24 16.60 -21.01
C THR A 328 18.27 17.69 -22.07
N VAL A 329 19.14 17.53 -23.06
CA VAL A 329 19.16 18.42 -24.24
C VAL A 329 17.92 18.09 -25.08
N THR A 330 17.00 19.05 -25.18
CA THR A 330 15.73 18.86 -25.91
C THR A 330 15.80 19.41 -27.34
N HIS A 331 16.52 20.50 -27.57
CA HIS A 331 16.69 21.11 -28.88
C HIS A 331 18.14 21.52 -29.08
N ILE A 332 18.63 21.33 -30.32
CA ILE A 332 19.93 21.74 -30.77
C ILE A 332 19.70 22.57 -32.04
N VAL A 333 20.00 23.86 -32.01
CA VAL A 333 19.70 24.78 -33.09
C VAL A 333 21.00 25.46 -33.56
N PRO A 334 21.67 24.93 -34.57
CA PRO A 334 22.87 25.56 -35.09
C PRO A 334 22.54 26.83 -35.89
N ALA A 335 23.38 27.85 -35.79
CA ALA A 335 23.32 29.04 -36.67
C ALA A 335 23.89 28.73 -38.07
N ALA A 336 24.89 27.85 -38.13
CA ALA A 336 25.51 27.32 -39.35
C ALA A 336 26.13 25.94 -39.00
N GLY A 337 26.23 25.04 -39.97
CA GLY A 337 26.77 23.69 -39.75
C GLY A 337 25.70 22.67 -39.34
N THR A 338 26.12 21.61 -38.65
CA THR A 338 25.25 20.51 -38.22
C THR A 338 24.95 20.54 -36.72
N GLU A 339 23.88 19.88 -36.32
CA GLU A 339 23.54 19.70 -34.90
C GLU A 339 24.63 18.93 -34.16
N ASP A 340 25.20 17.88 -34.79
CA ASP A 340 26.28 17.07 -34.25
C ASP A 340 27.55 17.90 -33.96
N ASP A 341 27.91 18.85 -34.84
CA ASP A 341 29.07 19.72 -34.66
C ASP A 341 28.87 20.70 -33.51
N LEU A 342 27.67 21.28 -33.39
CA LEU A 342 27.31 22.17 -32.31
C LEU A 342 27.33 21.42 -30.96
N LEU A 343 26.72 20.23 -30.92
CA LEU A 343 26.69 19.40 -29.72
C LEU A 343 28.08 18.93 -29.30
N ALA A 344 28.93 18.51 -30.27
CA ALA A 344 30.32 18.11 -30.00
C ALA A 344 31.14 19.26 -29.41
N THR A 345 30.93 20.50 -29.91
CA THR A 345 31.61 21.70 -29.42
C THR A 345 31.12 22.08 -28.03
N ALA A 346 29.82 21.98 -27.79
CA ALA A 346 29.22 22.22 -26.49
C ALA A 346 29.70 21.20 -25.43
N ALA A 347 29.71 19.90 -25.78
CA ALA A 347 30.19 18.83 -24.92
C ALA A 347 31.67 19.01 -24.54
N ALA A 348 32.50 19.44 -25.51
CA ALA A 348 33.89 19.74 -25.25
C ALA A 348 34.04 20.93 -24.27
N ALA A 349 33.30 22.02 -24.46
CA ALA A 349 33.36 23.20 -23.58
C ALA A 349 32.87 22.87 -22.16
N GLU A 350 31.80 22.06 -22.03
CA GLU A 350 31.16 21.73 -20.75
C GLU A 350 31.82 20.55 -20.02
N SER A 351 32.79 19.86 -20.63
CA SER A 351 33.40 18.64 -20.07
C SER A 351 34.15 18.86 -18.76
N PHE A 352 34.56 20.11 -18.44
CA PHE A 352 35.22 20.48 -17.20
C PHE A 352 34.28 20.89 -16.07
N SER A 353 33.01 21.06 -16.35
CA SER A 353 32.01 21.48 -15.38
C SER A 353 31.32 20.29 -14.73
N HIS A 354 31.22 20.33 -13.41
CA HIS A 354 30.42 19.37 -12.65
C HIS A 354 28.95 19.81 -12.49
N HIS A 355 28.54 20.90 -13.14
CA HIS A 355 27.18 21.37 -13.09
C HIS A 355 26.23 20.39 -13.78
N PRO A 356 25.04 20.06 -13.21
CA PRO A 356 24.12 19.10 -13.81
C PRO A 356 23.74 19.40 -15.27
N ILE A 357 23.64 20.68 -15.64
CA ILE A 357 23.39 21.11 -17.01
C ILE A 357 24.56 20.72 -17.93
N ALA A 358 25.79 20.95 -17.51
CA ALA A 358 26.99 20.59 -18.25
C ALA A 358 27.06 19.07 -18.48
N GLN A 359 26.82 18.30 -17.42
CA GLN A 359 26.81 16.84 -17.49
C GLN A 359 25.74 16.34 -18.49
N SER A 360 24.58 17.01 -18.56
CA SER A 360 23.52 16.64 -19.51
C SER A 360 23.95 16.86 -20.97
N VAL A 361 24.72 17.88 -21.24
CA VAL A 361 25.27 18.16 -22.59
C VAL A 361 26.30 17.09 -22.98
N VAL A 362 27.22 16.76 -22.08
CA VAL A 362 28.22 15.71 -22.29
C VAL A 362 27.55 14.34 -22.50
N ALA A 363 26.54 14.02 -21.68
CA ALA A 363 25.78 12.78 -21.80
C ALA A 363 25.00 12.70 -23.12
N ALA A 364 24.42 13.81 -23.59
CA ALA A 364 23.70 13.87 -24.86
C ALA A 364 24.63 13.63 -26.06
N TYR A 365 25.89 14.07 -26.00
CA TYR A 365 26.87 13.77 -27.03
C TYR A 365 27.24 12.28 -27.06
N GLY A 366 27.44 11.63 -25.92
CA GLY A 366 27.59 10.18 -25.78
C GLY A 366 28.75 9.52 -26.51
N LYS A 367 29.67 10.32 -27.09
CA LYS A 367 30.85 9.87 -27.82
C LYS A 367 32.13 10.39 -27.13
N PRO A 368 33.30 9.74 -27.32
CA PRO A 368 34.56 10.31 -26.86
C PRO A 368 34.78 11.71 -27.43
N ILE A 369 35.23 12.63 -26.57
CA ILE A 369 35.56 13.99 -27.00
C ILE A 369 36.94 13.95 -27.67
N GLU A 370 36.96 14.09 -28.99
CA GLU A 370 38.22 14.03 -29.78
C GLU A 370 38.88 15.42 -29.97
N LYS A 371 38.19 16.48 -29.51
CA LYS A 371 38.68 17.87 -29.66
C LYS A 371 39.78 18.17 -28.66
N GLU A 372 40.83 18.88 -29.05
CA GLU A 372 41.91 19.31 -28.19
C GLU A 372 41.47 20.53 -27.35
N ILE A 373 41.50 20.40 -26.03
CA ILE A 373 41.06 21.43 -25.09
C ILE A 373 42.29 21.93 -24.35
N GLU A 374 42.65 23.19 -24.57
CA GLU A 374 43.89 23.79 -24.03
C GLU A 374 43.67 24.48 -22.68
N ASP A 375 42.55 25.19 -22.50
CA ASP A 375 42.21 25.94 -21.27
C ASP A 375 40.69 26.00 -21.10
N ALA A 376 40.21 26.06 -19.87
CA ALA A 376 38.80 26.26 -19.55
C ALA A 376 38.62 27.15 -18.30
N LYS A 377 37.71 28.12 -18.41
CA LYS A 377 37.41 29.09 -17.36
C LYS A 377 35.92 29.20 -17.10
N ASP A 378 35.54 29.06 -15.84
CA ASP A 378 34.15 29.24 -15.40
C ASP A 378 33.83 30.72 -15.14
N HIS A 379 32.78 31.22 -15.79
CA HIS A 379 32.17 32.53 -15.55
C HIS A 379 30.96 32.35 -14.65
N THR A 380 31.15 32.31 -13.35
CA THR A 380 30.14 31.99 -12.34
C THR A 380 28.77 32.62 -12.62
N GLY A 381 27.74 31.77 -12.80
CA GLY A 381 26.36 32.15 -13.10
C GLY A 381 26.11 32.68 -14.52
N ARG A 382 27.10 32.58 -15.43
CA ARG A 382 26.98 33.04 -16.84
C ARG A 382 27.28 31.94 -17.85
N GLY A 383 28.28 31.07 -17.57
CA GLY A 383 28.66 30.00 -18.49
C GLY A 383 30.18 29.72 -18.43
N ILE A 384 30.68 29.07 -19.45
CA ILE A 384 32.07 28.61 -19.56
C ILE A 384 32.71 29.22 -20.81
N GLU A 385 34.00 29.58 -20.70
CA GLU A 385 34.90 29.86 -21.79
C GLU A 385 35.93 28.74 -21.86
N ALA A 386 36.17 28.18 -23.03
CA ALA A 386 37.19 27.17 -23.28
C ALA A 386 37.94 27.44 -24.60
N VAL A 387 39.24 27.12 -24.61
CA VAL A 387 40.02 27.15 -25.88
C VAL A 387 40.01 25.74 -26.46
N ILE A 388 39.35 25.60 -27.60
CA ILE A 388 39.13 24.29 -28.26
C ILE A 388 39.62 24.40 -29.71
N ASP A 389 40.56 23.53 -30.10
CA ASP A 389 41.18 23.53 -31.42
C ASP A 389 41.75 24.93 -31.77
N GLY A 390 42.32 25.66 -30.80
CA GLY A 390 42.89 26.99 -30.95
C GLY A 390 41.87 28.14 -31.11
N ARG A 391 40.56 27.90 -30.89
CA ARG A 391 39.51 28.93 -30.90
C ARG A 391 38.89 29.12 -29.52
N HIS A 392 38.55 30.35 -29.18
CA HIS A 392 37.83 30.67 -27.96
C HIS A 392 36.35 30.32 -28.10
N ILE A 393 35.89 29.29 -27.41
CA ILE A 393 34.51 28.84 -27.36
C ILE A 393 33.83 29.32 -26.10
N TYR A 394 32.72 29.99 -26.25
CA TYR A 394 31.86 30.45 -25.15
C TYR A 394 30.56 29.67 -25.14
N ALA A 395 30.24 29.06 -24.01
CA ALA A 395 28.98 28.36 -23.77
C ALA A 395 28.29 28.98 -22.55
N GLY A 396 27.10 29.60 -22.72
CA GLY A 396 26.47 30.24 -21.58
C GLY A 396 25.16 30.97 -21.91
N ASN A 397 24.69 31.75 -20.94
CA ASN A 397 23.44 32.50 -21.06
C ASN A 397 23.62 33.81 -21.88
N GLU A 398 22.49 34.48 -22.16
CA GLU A 398 22.50 35.77 -22.86
C GLU A 398 23.43 36.82 -22.23
N ARG A 399 23.66 36.78 -20.92
CA ARG A 399 24.54 37.76 -20.23
C ARG A 399 25.98 37.57 -20.65
N LEU A 400 26.44 36.32 -20.79
CA LEU A 400 27.77 36.01 -21.28
C LEU A 400 27.94 36.48 -22.72
N MET A 401 26.95 36.19 -23.58
CA MET A 401 26.98 36.61 -24.98
C MET A 401 27.02 38.16 -25.14
N LYS A 402 26.27 38.89 -24.33
CA LYS A 402 26.30 40.35 -24.28
C LYS A 402 27.66 40.88 -23.83
N GLU A 403 28.32 40.22 -22.89
CA GLU A 403 29.65 40.60 -22.38
C GLU A 403 30.73 40.46 -23.42
N ILE A 404 30.68 39.42 -24.25
CA ILE A 404 31.60 39.19 -25.36
C ILE A 404 31.19 39.92 -26.65
N GLY A 405 30.04 40.63 -26.64
CA GLY A 405 29.57 41.41 -27.79
C GLY A 405 28.95 40.62 -28.94
N VAL A 406 28.58 39.36 -28.72
CA VAL A 406 27.98 38.49 -29.71
C VAL A 406 26.44 38.55 -29.61
N PRO A 407 25.70 38.93 -30.68
CA PRO A 407 24.25 38.97 -30.66
C PRO A 407 23.66 37.56 -30.66
N CYS A 408 22.74 37.28 -29.71
CA CYS A 408 22.01 36.02 -29.64
C CYS A 408 20.71 36.08 -30.46
N ARG A 409 20.21 34.90 -30.89
CA ARG A 409 18.83 34.76 -31.37
C ARG A 409 17.85 34.76 -30.20
N GLU A 410 16.68 35.34 -30.40
CA GLU A 410 15.53 35.09 -29.49
C GLU A 410 15.15 33.61 -29.53
N VAL A 411 14.97 33.00 -28.38
CA VAL A 411 14.64 31.60 -28.20
C VAL A 411 13.19 31.50 -27.72
N ALA A 412 12.37 30.83 -28.54
CA ALA A 412 10.95 30.64 -28.22
C ALA A 412 10.69 29.38 -27.38
N GLU A 413 11.64 28.45 -27.39
CA GLU A 413 11.54 27.17 -26.69
C GLU A 413 11.68 27.36 -25.18
N VAL A 414 10.92 26.59 -24.43
CA VAL A 414 10.88 26.65 -22.96
C VAL A 414 11.97 25.75 -22.38
N GLY A 415 12.87 26.35 -21.63
CA GLY A 415 13.97 25.62 -20.97
C GLY A 415 15.14 26.54 -20.57
N THR A 416 16.22 25.92 -20.14
CA THR A 416 17.50 26.60 -19.93
C THR A 416 18.26 26.65 -21.26
N VAL A 417 18.55 27.83 -21.73
CA VAL A 417 19.23 28.04 -23.02
C VAL A 417 20.72 28.22 -22.77
N ILE A 418 21.53 27.44 -23.46
CA ILE A 418 22.97 27.64 -23.59
C ILE A 418 23.25 28.14 -25.01
N HIS A 419 23.63 29.42 -25.11
CA HIS A 419 24.12 30.00 -26.34
C HIS A 419 25.59 29.64 -26.55
N MET A 420 25.97 29.37 -27.78
CA MET A 420 27.31 29.00 -28.15
C MET A 420 27.90 30.06 -29.11
N ALA A 421 29.13 30.46 -28.84
CA ALA A 421 29.90 31.34 -29.74
C ALA A 421 31.36 30.85 -29.86
N ALA A 422 31.95 31.08 -30.99
CA ALA A 422 33.37 30.85 -31.23
C ALA A 422 34.02 32.17 -31.62
N ASP A 423 34.94 32.67 -30.84
CA ASP A 423 35.50 34.02 -30.94
C ASP A 423 34.38 35.09 -31.00
N ASN A 424 34.08 35.66 -32.16
CA ASN A 424 33.00 36.63 -32.36
C ASN A 424 31.83 36.09 -33.16
N ASP A 425 31.87 34.80 -33.53
CA ASP A 425 30.86 34.17 -34.38
C ASP A 425 29.84 33.41 -33.50
N TYR A 426 28.55 33.72 -33.67
CA TYR A 426 27.47 32.97 -33.05
C TYR A 426 27.29 31.60 -33.69
N LEU A 427 27.45 30.50 -32.94
CA LEU A 427 27.37 29.14 -33.43
C LEU A 427 25.95 28.56 -33.36
N GLY A 428 25.11 29.01 -32.41
CA GLY A 428 23.78 28.49 -32.18
C GLY A 428 23.45 28.39 -30.71
N TYR A 429 22.42 27.58 -30.39
CA TYR A 429 22.03 27.36 -29.01
C TYR A 429 21.53 25.93 -28.77
N LEU A 430 21.62 25.52 -27.50
CA LEU A 430 21.01 24.30 -26.99
C LEU A 430 19.94 24.67 -25.97
N VAL A 431 18.84 23.92 -25.97
CA VAL A 431 17.79 24.03 -24.94
C VAL A 431 17.84 22.79 -24.08
N ILE A 432 17.89 23.01 -22.79
CA ILE A 432 17.97 21.96 -21.79
C ILE A 432 16.76 22.09 -20.89
N ALA A 433 16.03 21.00 -20.74
CA ALA A 433 14.84 20.95 -19.90
C ALA A 433 14.75 19.62 -19.13
N ASP A 434 14.01 19.67 -18.04
CA ASP A 434 13.56 18.48 -17.33
C ASP A 434 12.28 17.96 -18.02
N THR A 435 12.38 16.81 -18.66
CA THR A 435 11.31 16.26 -19.52
C THR A 435 10.29 15.44 -18.72
N PRO A 436 8.99 15.50 -19.10
CA PRO A 436 7.99 14.63 -18.51
C PRO A 436 8.35 13.14 -18.63
N LYS A 437 7.94 12.35 -17.64
CA LYS A 437 8.03 10.88 -17.72
C LYS A 437 7.08 10.36 -18.78
N PRO A 438 7.41 9.25 -19.45
CA PRO A 438 6.62 8.75 -20.58
C PRO A 438 5.16 8.43 -20.25
N ASP A 439 4.88 8.06 -19.00
CA ASP A 439 3.56 7.66 -18.53
C ASP A 439 2.79 8.77 -17.77
N SER A 440 3.38 9.95 -17.55
CA SER A 440 2.75 11.04 -16.79
C SER A 440 1.42 11.51 -17.39
N ALA A 441 1.37 11.74 -18.70
CA ALA A 441 0.13 12.17 -19.38
C ALA A 441 -0.96 11.09 -19.31
N GLU A 442 -0.59 9.81 -19.43
CA GLU A 442 -1.53 8.69 -19.28
C GLU A 442 -2.02 8.55 -17.84
N ALA A 443 -1.12 8.74 -16.87
CA ALA A 443 -1.47 8.74 -15.45
C ALA A 443 -2.53 9.79 -15.12
N ILE A 444 -2.35 11.03 -15.59
CA ILE A 444 -3.32 12.13 -15.39
C ILE A 444 -4.67 11.79 -16.02
N ARG A 445 -4.68 11.31 -17.27
CA ARG A 445 -5.93 10.90 -17.96
C ARG A 445 -6.64 9.77 -17.20
N THR A 446 -5.89 8.77 -16.73
CA THR A 446 -6.46 7.64 -16.01
C THR A 446 -7.01 8.05 -14.65
N LEU A 447 -6.33 8.94 -13.91
CA LEU A 447 -6.83 9.49 -12.66
C LEU A 447 -8.16 10.22 -12.84
N LYS A 448 -8.29 11.05 -13.89
CA LYS A 448 -9.55 11.72 -14.26
C LYS A 448 -10.65 10.70 -14.61
N ALA A 449 -10.33 9.64 -15.34
CA ALA A 449 -11.26 8.56 -15.67
C ALA A 449 -11.71 7.78 -14.41
N GLU A 450 -10.84 7.61 -13.44
CA GLU A 450 -11.17 7.04 -12.14
C GLU A 450 -11.96 8.03 -11.24
N GLY A 451 -12.25 9.26 -11.69
CA GLY A 451 -13.10 10.23 -10.99
C GLY A 451 -12.35 11.15 -10.02
N VAL A 452 -11.08 11.43 -10.28
CA VAL A 452 -10.37 12.59 -9.72
C VAL A 452 -10.91 13.83 -10.43
N GLU A 453 -11.39 14.81 -9.67
CA GLU A 453 -12.05 15.99 -10.20
C GLU A 453 -11.06 17.11 -10.52
N LYS A 454 -9.93 17.17 -9.81
CA LYS A 454 -8.92 18.23 -9.95
C LYS A 454 -7.50 17.67 -9.84
N THR A 455 -6.65 18.02 -10.81
CA THR A 455 -5.23 17.73 -10.84
C THR A 455 -4.44 19.03 -10.85
N VAL A 456 -3.50 19.18 -9.90
CA VAL A 456 -2.73 20.41 -9.67
C VAL A 456 -1.25 20.09 -9.68
N MET A 457 -0.43 20.94 -10.28
CA MET A 457 1.02 20.86 -10.20
C MET A 457 1.59 22.00 -9.36
N LEU A 458 2.48 21.70 -8.43
CA LEU A 458 3.26 22.69 -7.69
C LEU A 458 4.73 22.62 -8.14
N THR A 459 5.35 23.78 -8.37
CA THR A 459 6.75 23.84 -8.80
C THR A 459 7.42 25.15 -8.39
N GLY A 460 8.74 25.09 -8.15
CA GLY A 460 9.58 26.28 -8.00
C GLY A 460 10.02 26.91 -9.31
N ASP A 461 9.70 26.29 -10.47
CA ASP A 461 10.08 26.79 -11.77
C ASP A 461 9.32 28.06 -12.17
N LYS A 462 9.83 28.75 -13.19
CA LYS A 462 9.19 29.91 -13.77
C LYS A 462 7.82 29.55 -14.37
N THR A 463 6.90 30.52 -14.31
CA THR A 463 5.52 30.37 -14.80
C THR A 463 5.43 29.83 -16.22
N ALA A 464 6.29 30.27 -17.16
CA ALA A 464 6.28 29.79 -18.56
C ALA A 464 6.60 28.28 -18.67
N VAL A 465 7.56 27.79 -17.88
CA VAL A 465 7.92 26.36 -17.85
C VAL A 465 6.78 25.54 -17.25
N ALA A 466 6.22 25.99 -16.14
CA ALA A 466 5.12 25.32 -15.46
C ALA A 466 3.86 25.23 -16.36
N GLN A 467 3.55 26.30 -17.09
CA GLN A 467 2.43 26.34 -18.03
C GLN A 467 2.61 25.30 -19.15
N ALA A 468 3.78 25.29 -19.80
CA ALA A 468 4.06 24.35 -20.88
C ALA A 468 3.91 22.88 -20.44
N VAL A 469 4.46 22.51 -19.28
CA VAL A 469 4.34 21.15 -18.74
C VAL A 469 2.88 20.83 -18.36
N ALA A 470 2.16 21.78 -17.77
CA ALA A 470 0.77 21.57 -17.38
C ALA A 470 -0.16 21.36 -18.59
N GLU A 471 0.05 22.10 -19.67
CA GLU A 471 -0.67 21.95 -20.94
C GLU A 471 -0.35 20.63 -21.62
N GLU A 472 0.93 20.24 -21.69
CA GLU A 472 1.39 18.97 -22.26
C GLU A 472 0.78 17.76 -21.53
N LEU A 473 0.75 17.78 -20.19
CA LEU A 473 0.22 16.69 -19.37
C LEU A 473 -1.30 16.72 -19.21
N GLY A 474 -1.97 17.84 -19.55
CA GLY A 474 -3.40 18.02 -19.40
C GLY A 474 -3.85 18.19 -17.95
N LEU A 475 -3.06 18.88 -17.13
CA LEU A 475 -3.39 19.25 -15.76
C LEU A 475 -4.46 20.38 -15.72
N ASP A 476 -5.23 20.44 -14.62
CA ASP A 476 -6.30 21.44 -14.48
C ASP A 476 -5.80 22.78 -13.93
N GLU A 477 -4.75 22.75 -13.08
CA GLU A 477 -4.15 23.93 -12.45
C GLU A 477 -2.66 23.72 -12.25
N TYR A 478 -1.90 24.80 -12.26
CA TYR A 478 -0.51 24.81 -11.81
C TYR A 478 -0.22 26.04 -10.94
N ARG A 479 0.74 25.92 -10.02
CA ARG A 479 1.29 27.02 -9.23
C ARG A 479 2.80 26.99 -9.35
N ALA A 480 3.35 28.08 -9.84
CA ALA A 480 4.76 28.23 -10.18
C ALA A 480 5.48 29.16 -9.19
N GLU A 481 6.81 29.19 -9.26
CA GLU A 481 7.70 30.08 -8.50
C GLU A 481 7.56 29.92 -6.98
N LEU A 482 7.18 28.71 -6.52
CA LEU A 482 6.94 28.40 -5.11
C LEU A 482 8.23 28.05 -4.39
N LEU A 483 8.45 28.64 -3.23
CA LEU A 483 9.42 28.16 -2.26
C LEU A 483 8.87 26.94 -1.50
N PRO A 484 9.71 26.13 -0.82
CA PRO A 484 9.23 24.95 -0.08
C PRO A 484 8.11 25.25 0.93
N ALA A 485 8.18 26.41 1.63
CA ALA A 485 7.12 26.82 2.55
C ALA A 485 5.80 27.19 1.83
N ASP A 486 5.89 27.78 0.62
CA ASP A 486 4.73 28.17 -0.16
C ASP A 486 3.97 26.93 -0.69
N LYS A 487 4.67 25.82 -0.97
CA LYS A 487 4.04 24.54 -1.33
C LYS A 487 3.14 24.03 -0.21
N VAL A 488 3.57 24.12 1.06
CA VAL A 488 2.77 23.71 2.23
C VAL A 488 1.52 24.57 2.31
N THR A 489 1.67 25.90 2.20
CA THR A 489 0.54 26.86 2.20
C THR A 489 -0.43 26.57 1.06
N ALA A 490 0.07 26.30 -0.14
CA ALA A 490 -0.74 25.95 -1.30
C ALA A 490 -1.59 24.68 -1.07
N VAL A 491 -1.01 23.65 -0.43
CA VAL A 491 -1.75 22.43 -0.05
C VAL A 491 -2.78 22.73 1.03
N GLU A 492 -2.45 23.56 2.03
CA GLU A 492 -3.40 23.97 3.08
C GLU A 492 -4.63 24.73 2.52
N GLU A 493 -4.42 25.60 1.55
CA GLU A 493 -5.51 26.27 0.83
C GLU A 493 -6.40 25.29 0.08
N LEU A 494 -5.80 24.31 -0.60
CA LEU A 494 -6.55 23.30 -1.34
C LEU A 494 -7.31 22.35 -0.39
N LEU A 495 -6.79 22.04 0.80
CA LEU A 495 -7.48 21.26 1.84
C LEU A 495 -8.75 21.95 2.35
N GLN A 496 -8.82 23.31 2.34
CA GLN A 496 -10.01 24.05 2.74
C GLN A 496 -11.23 23.79 1.84
N THR A 497 -11.03 23.21 0.65
CA THR A 497 -12.14 22.82 -0.23
C THR A 497 -12.99 21.67 0.33
N GLY A 498 -12.53 21.02 1.39
CA GLY A 498 -13.25 19.96 2.11
C GLY A 498 -13.29 18.60 1.41
N SER A 499 -12.59 18.42 0.30
CA SER A 499 -12.43 17.15 -0.40
C SER A 499 -11.09 16.50 -0.04
N PRO A 500 -11.02 15.17 0.13
CA PRO A 500 -9.75 14.52 0.41
C PRO A 500 -8.71 14.79 -0.67
N LEU A 501 -7.53 15.25 -0.23
CA LEU A 501 -6.42 15.67 -1.07
C LEU A 501 -5.26 14.69 -0.95
N VAL A 502 -4.74 14.28 -2.09
CA VAL A 502 -3.53 13.47 -2.22
C VAL A 502 -2.40 14.36 -2.72
N PHE A 503 -1.27 14.37 -2.03
CA PHE A 503 -0.05 14.99 -2.52
C PHE A 503 0.95 13.93 -2.96
N VAL A 504 1.59 14.12 -4.10
CA VAL A 504 2.55 13.20 -4.71
C VAL A 504 3.88 13.92 -4.92
N GLY A 505 4.95 13.39 -4.35
CA GLY A 505 6.29 13.97 -4.43
C GLY A 505 7.40 12.92 -4.40
N ASP A 506 8.65 13.35 -4.50
CA ASP A 506 9.83 12.47 -4.41
C ASP A 506 10.21 12.09 -2.97
N GLY A 507 9.64 12.78 -1.99
CA GLY A 507 9.81 12.53 -0.56
C GLY A 507 11.04 13.14 0.08
N ILE A 508 12.05 13.57 -0.68
CA ILE A 508 13.29 14.12 -0.11
C ILE A 508 13.08 15.58 0.28
N ASN A 509 12.57 16.39 -0.64
CA ASN A 509 12.36 17.81 -0.44
C ASN A 509 10.94 18.15 0.03
N ASP A 510 9.99 17.26 -0.22
CA ASP A 510 8.56 17.49 -0.01
C ASP A 510 8.00 16.80 1.25
N ALA A 511 8.85 16.26 2.13
CA ALA A 511 8.43 15.61 3.37
C ALA A 511 7.42 16.42 4.21
N PRO A 512 7.60 17.75 4.39
CA PRO A 512 6.61 18.56 5.12
C PRO A 512 5.25 18.64 4.40
N VAL A 513 5.25 18.64 3.07
CA VAL A 513 4.05 18.72 2.24
C VAL A 513 3.32 17.37 2.25
N LEU A 514 4.06 16.27 2.13
CA LEU A 514 3.56 14.90 2.24
C LEU A 514 2.82 14.68 3.58
N ALA A 515 3.45 15.08 4.69
CA ALA A 515 2.86 14.95 6.02
C ALA A 515 1.63 15.85 6.23
N ARG A 516 1.45 16.91 5.44
CA ARG A 516 0.34 17.86 5.59
C ARG A 516 -0.90 17.46 4.81
N ALA A 517 -0.76 16.69 3.73
CA ALA A 517 -1.86 16.20 2.91
C ALA A 517 -2.75 15.21 3.68
N ASP A 518 -3.97 14.94 3.19
CA ASP A 518 -4.80 13.85 3.72
C ASP A 518 -4.19 12.46 3.42
N VAL A 519 -3.47 12.35 2.30
CA VAL A 519 -2.63 11.21 1.94
C VAL A 519 -1.38 11.72 1.22
N GLY A 520 -0.23 11.46 1.80
CA GLY A 520 1.07 11.70 1.18
C GLY A 520 1.54 10.47 0.41
N VAL A 521 1.91 10.64 -0.86
CA VAL A 521 2.39 9.57 -1.73
C VAL A 521 3.82 9.87 -2.17
N ALA A 522 4.78 9.03 -1.81
CA ALA A 522 6.15 9.12 -2.29
C ALA A 522 6.37 8.25 -3.52
N MET A 523 7.15 8.77 -4.48
CA MET A 523 7.51 8.08 -5.71
C MET A 523 9.00 7.72 -5.74
N GLY A 524 9.34 6.63 -6.44
CA GLY A 524 10.73 6.24 -6.68
C GLY A 524 11.52 5.90 -5.42
N ALA A 525 10.86 5.44 -4.36
CA ALA A 525 11.43 5.31 -3.02
C ALA A 525 12.43 4.15 -2.84
N LEU A 526 12.80 3.42 -3.90
CA LEU A 526 13.86 2.42 -3.85
C LEU A 526 15.19 3.12 -3.49
N GLY A 527 15.57 3.02 -2.20
CA GLY A 527 16.81 3.61 -1.67
C GLY A 527 16.66 4.95 -0.95
N SER A 528 15.45 5.51 -0.79
CA SER A 528 15.21 6.73 0.00
C SER A 528 14.42 6.44 1.28
N ASP A 529 15.13 6.25 2.39
CA ASP A 529 14.52 6.04 3.71
C ASP A 529 13.63 7.20 4.15
N ALA A 530 14.07 8.44 3.88
CA ALA A 530 13.31 9.64 4.23
C ALA A 530 11.95 9.72 3.50
N ALA A 531 11.90 9.30 2.24
CA ALA A 531 10.67 9.23 1.47
C ALA A 531 9.71 8.15 2.01
N ILE A 532 10.28 6.97 2.32
CA ILE A 532 9.52 5.87 2.92
C ILE A 532 8.94 6.31 4.26
N GLU A 533 9.68 7.02 5.11
CA GLU A 533 9.22 7.43 6.44
C GLU A 533 8.12 8.50 6.38
N ALA A 534 8.27 9.49 5.51
CA ALA A 534 7.38 10.66 5.45
C ALA A 534 6.02 10.39 4.79
N ALA A 535 5.94 9.45 3.85
CA ALA A 535 4.72 9.20 3.07
C ALA A 535 3.80 8.17 3.73
N ASP A 536 2.51 8.24 3.43
CA ASP A 536 1.47 7.28 3.83
C ASP A 536 1.35 6.11 2.85
N ILE A 537 1.66 6.39 1.59
CA ILE A 537 1.71 5.42 0.48
C ILE A 537 3.03 5.61 -0.26
N VAL A 538 3.68 4.51 -0.60
CA VAL A 538 4.95 4.51 -1.30
C VAL A 538 4.80 3.75 -2.61
N LEU A 539 5.13 4.41 -3.72
CA LEU A 539 5.26 3.78 -5.03
C LEU A 539 6.73 3.37 -5.20
N MET A 540 6.98 2.06 -5.30
CA MET A 540 8.34 1.51 -5.28
C MET A 540 9.11 1.80 -6.57
N ASP A 541 8.40 1.96 -7.67
CA ASP A 541 8.94 2.40 -8.96
C ASP A 541 8.70 3.89 -9.19
N ASP A 542 9.35 4.41 -10.22
CA ASP A 542 9.31 5.82 -10.57
C ASP A 542 8.22 6.13 -11.63
N ALA A 543 7.08 5.40 -11.58
CA ALA A 543 6.01 5.48 -12.57
C ALA A 543 4.74 6.16 -12.02
N PRO A 544 4.38 7.38 -12.47
CA PRO A 544 3.14 8.07 -12.09
C PRO A 544 1.86 7.27 -12.33
N SER A 545 1.85 6.37 -13.31
CA SER A 545 0.72 5.48 -13.61
C SER A 545 0.31 4.56 -12.45
N LYS A 546 1.26 4.23 -11.56
CA LYS A 546 0.99 3.45 -10.34
C LYS A 546 0.05 4.14 -9.36
N LEU A 547 0.03 5.48 -9.34
CA LEU A 547 -0.95 6.21 -8.53
C LEU A 547 -2.39 5.95 -9.00
N ALA A 548 -2.62 5.96 -10.32
CA ALA A 548 -3.94 5.65 -10.87
C ALA A 548 -4.37 4.22 -10.53
N LEU A 549 -3.44 3.27 -10.57
CA LEU A 549 -3.68 1.90 -10.12
C LEU A 549 -3.99 1.84 -8.62
N ALA A 550 -3.27 2.60 -7.77
CA ALA A 550 -3.52 2.69 -6.33
C ALA A 550 -4.94 3.19 -6.03
N VAL A 551 -5.39 4.25 -6.72
CA VAL A 551 -6.77 4.79 -6.61
C VAL A 551 -7.79 3.73 -7.01
N ARG A 552 -7.59 3.04 -8.13
CA ARG A 552 -8.47 1.96 -8.63
C ARG A 552 -8.58 0.80 -7.63
N LEU A 553 -7.46 0.33 -7.10
CA LEU A 553 -7.42 -0.74 -6.09
C LEU A 553 -8.12 -0.32 -4.79
N SER A 554 -7.91 0.90 -4.34
CA SER A 554 -8.55 1.47 -3.16
C SER A 554 -10.07 1.55 -3.31
N ARG A 555 -10.56 2.06 -4.45
CA ARG A 555 -12.00 2.12 -4.78
C ARG A 555 -12.64 0.74 -4.87
N ARG A 556 -11.95 -0.22 -5.48
CA ARG A 556 -12.41 -1.61 -5.53
C ARG A 556 -12.50 -2.22 -4.14
N THR A 557 -11.49 -2.02 -3.31
CA THR A 557 -11.48 -2.49 -1.92
C THR A 557 -12.66 -1.93 -1.14
N MET A 558 -12.90 -0.62 -1.22
CA MET A 558 -14.04 0.04 -0.60
C MET A 558 -15.39 -0.48 -1.10
N LYS A 559 -15.50 -0.77 -2.41
CA LYS A 559 -16.72 -1.38 -2.98
C LYS A 559 -17.00 -2.75 -2.37
N ILE A 560 -15.97 -3.58 -2.18
CA ILE A 560 -16.11 -4.90 -1.54
C ILE A 560 -16.49 -4.74 -0.05
N VAL A 561 -15.88 -3.79 0.66
CA VAL A 561 -16.24 -3.45 2.04
C VAL A 561 -17.74 -3.14 2.14
N TRP A 562 -18.24 -2.21 1.32
CA TRP A 562 -19.65 -1.82 1.34
C TRP A 562 -20.59 -2.96 0.91
N GLN A 563 -20.19 -3.82 -0.03
CA GLN A 563 -20.94 -5.03 -0.38
C GLN A 563 -21.13 -5.94 0.85
N ASN A 564 -20.05 -6.20 1.59
CA ASN A 564 -20.12 -7.02 2.79
C ASN A 564 -20.96 -6.37 3.89
N VAL A 565 -20.83 -5.07 4.12
CA VAL A 565 -21.60 -4.33 5.12
C VAL A 565 -23.08 -4.37 4.81
N ILE A 566 -23.48 -4.01 3.59
CA ILE A 566 -24.89 -3.97 3.18
C ILE A 566 -25.49 -5.37 3.20
N PHE A 567 -24.80 -6.37 2.66
CA PHE A 567 -25.26 -7.75 2.64
C PHE A 567 -25.48 -8.31 4.04
N ALA A 568 -24.49 -8.15 4.93
CA ALA A 568 -24.58 -8.63 6.30
C ALA A 568 -25.72 -7.97 7.08
N LEU A 569 -25.88 -6.64 6.97
CA LEU A 569 -26.95 -5.91 7.64
C LEU A 569 -28.34 -6.28 7.09
N ALA A 570 -28.47 -6.45 5.77
CA ALA A 570 -29.75 -6.82 5.16
C ALA A 570 -30.22 -8.22 5.59
N VAL A 571 -29.33 -9.23 5.56
CA VAL A 571 -29.67 -10.59 6.01
C VAL A 571 -29.99 -10.59 7.51
N LYS A 572 -29.22 -9.88 8.33
CA LYS A 572 -29.48 -9.75 9.77
C LYS A 572 -30.85 -9.13 10.06
N ALA A 573 -31.17 -8.00 9.42
CA ALA A 573 -32.48 -7.37 9.59
C ALA A 573 -33.63 -8.32 9.22
N LEU A 574 -33.49 -9.07 8.12
CA LEU A 574 -34.47 -10.06 7.71
C LEU A 574 -34.65 -11.15 8.77
N VAL A 575 -33.57 -11.76 9.23
CA VAL A 575 -33.63 -12.88 10.20
C VAL A 575 -34.10 -12.41 11.58
N LEU A 576 -33.76 -11.18 12.01
CA LEU A 576 -34.30 -10.57 13.24
C LEU A 576 -35.84 -10.42 13.17
N VAL A 577 -36.37 -9.95 12.05
CA VAL A 577 -37.81 -9.84 11.86
C VAL A 577 -38.47 -11.21 11.86
N LEU A 578 -37.89 -12.20 11.16
CA LEU A 578 -38.40 -13.58 11.16
C LEU A 578 -38.34 -14.21 12.55
N GLY A 579 -37.30 -13.99 13.33
CA GLY A 579 -37.16 -14.46 14.70
C GLY A 579 -38.21 -13.84 15.64
N ALA A 580 -38.36 -12.52 15.59
CA ALA A 580 -39.34 -11.80 16.41
C ALA A 580 -40.79 -12.22 16.10
N THR A 581 -41.11 -12.51 14.82
CA THR A 581 -42.44 -12.99 14.40
C THR A 581 -42.66 -14.50 14.61
N GLY A 582 -41.61 -15.24 15.03
CA GLY A 582 -41.69 -16.68 15.27
C GLY A 582 -41.59 -17.58 14.03
N HIS A 583 -41.12 -16.99 12.89
CA HIS A 583 -40.89 -17.73 11.64
C HIS A 583 -39.45 -18.25 11.48
N ALA A 584 -38.55 -17.86 12.38
CA ALA A 584 -37.19 -18.41 12.45
C ALA A 584 -36.96 -19.06 13.80
N ASN A 585 -36.38 -20.24 13.79
CA ASN A 585 -35.87 -20.94 14.97
C ASN A 585 -34.36 -20.68 15.13
N MET A 586 -33.80 -21.17 16.22
CA MET A 586 -32.37 -20.96 16.58
C MET A 586 -31.43 -21.57 15.51
N TRP A 587 -31.81 -22.65 14.85
CA TRP A 587 -31.05 -23.26 13.76
C TRP A 587 -30.89 -22.31 12.54
N ILE A 588 -32.01 -21.75 12.10
CA ILE A 588 -32.01 -20.79 10.98
C ILE A 588 -31.18 -19.57 11.35
N ALA A 589 -31.28 -19.11 12.58
CA ALA A 589 -30.52 -17.97 13.10
C ALA A 589 -29.01 -18.18 12.98
N VAL A 590 -28.51 -19.29 13.53
CA VAL A 590 -27.06 -19.59 13.54
C VAL A 590 -26.57 -19.94 12.13
N PHE A 591 -27.35 -20.70 11.36
CA PHE A 591 -26.96 -21.05 10.00
C PHE A 591 -26.87 -19.81 9.09
N ALA A 592 -27.79 -18.86 9.26
CA ALA A 592 -27.75 -17.59 8.53
C ALA A 592 -26.51 -16.76 8.93
N ASP A 593 -26.19 -16.67 10.24
CA ASP A 593 -25.05 -15.88 10.72
C ASP A 593 -23.72 -16.46 10.24
N VAL A 594 -23.49 -17.76 10.40
CA VAL A 594 -22.29 -18.45 9.90
C VAL A 594 -22.22 -18.43 8.37
N GLY A 595 -23.34 -18.58 7.68
CA GLY A 595 -23.41 -18.49 6.22
C GLY A 595 -23.03 -17.12 5.69
N VAL A 596 -23.54 -16.05 6.30
CA VAL A 596 -23.18 -14.67 5.96
C VAL A 596 -21.69 -14.41 6.22
N LEU A 597 -21.16 -14.88 7.35
CA LEU A 597 -19.74 -14.78 7.66
C LEU A 597 -18.87 -15.43 6.58
N VAL A 598 -19.17 -16.67 6.19
CA VAL A 598 -18.41 -17.40 5.16
C VAL A 598 -18.47 -16.67 3.81
N LEU A 599 -19.67 -16.23 3.38
CA LEU A 599 -19.83 -15.50 2.13
C LEU A 599 -19.11 -14.16 2.13
N ALA A 600 -19.15 -13.43 3.25
CA ALA A 600 -18.46 -12.17 3.41
C ALA A 600 -16.92 -12.35 3.37
N ILE A 601 -16.39 -13.42 3.98
CA ILE A 601 -14.96 -13.76 3.91
C ILE A 601 -14.56 -14.10 2.46
N LEU A 602 -15.34 -14.92 1.76
CA LEU A 602 -15.06 -15.26 0.36
C LEU A 602 -15.09 -14.02 -0.54
N ASN A 603 -16.02 -13.09 -0.31
CA ASN A 603 -16.05 -11.82 -1.03
C ASN A 603 -14.85 -10.94 -0.69
N ALA A 604 -14.45 -10.88 0.58
CA ALA A 604 -13.26 -10.14 1.04
C ALA A 604 -11.96 -10.62 0.35
N MET A 605 -11.82 -11.93 0.13
CA MET A 605 -10.65 -12.49 -0.57
C MET A 605 -10.50 -11.98 -2.01
N ARG A 606 -11.56 -11.47 -2.64
CA ARG A 606 -11.48 -10.86 -3.99
C ARG A 606 -10.66 -9.56 -4.01
N ALA A 607 -10.46 -8.91 -2.86
CA ALA A 607 -9.60 -7.73 -2.75
C ALA A 607 -8.12 -8.05 -3.01
N LEU A 608 -7.68 -9.30 -2.77
CA LEU A 608 -6.33 -9.77 -3.09
C LEU A 608 -6.03 -9.87 -4.61
N LEU A 609 -7.09 -9.95 -5.43
CA LEU A 609 -6.94 -10.13 -6.87
C LEU A 609 -6.74 -8.77 -7.53
N VAL A 610 -5.59 -8.58 -8.14
CA VAL A 610 -5.32 -7.41 -8.98
C VAL A 610 -6.13 -7.54 -10.27
N PRO A 611 -6.90 -6.50 -10.70
CA PRO A 611 -7.55 -6.51 -12.00
C PRO A 611 -6.48 -6.64 -13.09
N LYS A 612 -6.64 -7.59 -13.99
CA LYS A 612 -5.89 -7.56 -15.26
C LYS A 612 -6.40 -6.37 -16.07
N HIS A 613 -5.46 -5.63 -16.67
CA HIS A 613 -5.76 -4.48 -17.55
C HIS A 613 -6.74 -4.84 -18.63
#